data_3049c85194a98bd83d25d18945cd2356
#
_entry.id   3049c85194a98bd83d25d18945cd2356
#
_cell.length_a   1.000
_cell.length_b   1.000
_cell.length_c   1.000
_cell.angle_alpha   90.00
_cell.angle_beta   90.00
_cell.angle_gamma   90.00
#
_symmetry.space_group_name_H-M   'P 1'
#
loop_
_entity.id
_entity.type
_entity.pdbx_description
1 polymer ?
#
loop_
_entity_poly.entity_id
_entity_poly.type
_entity_poly.pdbx_seq_one_letter_code
_entity_poly.pdbx_strand_id
1 'polypeptide(L)'
;MSEKQIVLIAGDGIGEEITNSARAVVDAAFAKAGVTANWIEKKAGGAAIDAFGEPLPQDTIDACQAADAVLLGAVGGPKWDDVDPSIRPEKAILGLRKALGLFCNLRPVKIYPALREFSPLKPELVENVDFVIVRELTGGIYFGEREEAQGEGPNEFAWDKETYARYEVERIMDVAVETARKRSGKVVSVDKANVLASSRLWRKIAKEKAEANPDINMDYYYVDNTAMQLVTNPGQFDVLVTTNLFGDILSDEGAVISGSLGLLPSASIGTGTSLYEPIHGSAPDIAGQGIANPLGTILSAAMMCRYSLDLPTVADSIEQAVTAVLDVGYRTGDMYREGFKKVNTQGMTDAVIAHLG
;
A
#
# COMPACT_ATOMS: atom_id res chain seq x y z
N MET A 1 24.63 -3.58 18.71
CA MET A 1 23.58 -3.61 17.68
C MET A 1 22.43 -2.77 18.20
N SER A 2 21.90 -1.82 17.42
CA SER A 2 20.75 -1.02 17.87
C SER A 2 19.50 -1.87 17.68
N GLU A 3 18.71 -2.00 18.73
CA GLU A 3 17.40 -2.62 18.69
C GLU A 3 16.44 -1.72 17.88
N LYS A 4 15.68 -2.29 16.94
CA LYS A 4 14.71 -1.55 16.12
C LYS A 4 13.38 -1.45 16.85
N GLN A 5 12.84 -0.25 16.95
CA GLN A 5 11.54 0.01 17.61
C GLN A 5 10.45 0.00 16.54
N ILE A 6 9.58 -1.00 16.55
CA ILE A 6 8.54 -1.18 15.53
C ILE A 6 7.17 -1.21 16.20
N VAL A 7 6.29 -0.30 15.83
CA VAL A 7 4.88 -0.38 16.25
C VAL A 7 4.14 -1.36 15.35
N LEU A 8 3.48 -2.33 15.98
CA LEU A 8 2.62 -3.30 15.31
C LEU A 8 1.15 -2.98 15.60
N ILE A 9 0.39 -2.71 14.56
CA ILE A 9 -1.05 -2.49 14.63
C ILE A 9 -1.72 -3.59 13.82
N ALA A 10 -2.25 -4.61 14.48
CA ALA A 10 -2.97 -5.69 13.80
C ALA A 10 -4.23 -5.15 13.08
N GLY A 11 -4.98 -4.27 13.74
CA GLY A 11 -6.22 -3.72 13.20
C GLY A 11 -7.37 -4.72 13.27
N ASP A 12 -8.09 -4.88 12.15
CA ASP A 12 -9.36 -5.58 12.07
C ASP A 12 -9.30 -6.80 11.13
N GLY A 13 -10.29 -7.69 11.23
CA GLY A 13 -10.46 -8.81 10.31
C GLY A 13 -9.27 -9.76 10.27
N ILE A 14 -8.70 -9.97 9.09
CA ILE A 14 -7.50 -10.82 8.89
C ILE A 14 -6.21 -10.17 9.41
N GLY A 15 -6.26 -8.93 9.86
CA GLY A 15 -5.08 -8.15 10.23
C GLY A 15 -4.19 -8.84 11.26
N GLU A 16 -4.77 -9.51 12.28
CA GLU A 16 -4.00 -10.23 13.29
C GLU A 16 -3.20 -11.41 12.69
N GLU A 17 -3.81 -12.23 11.84
CA GLU A 17 -3.14 -13.40 11.28
C GLU A 17 -2.03 -13.02 10.28
N ILE A 18 -2.23 -11.96 9.47
CA ILE A 18 -1.22 -11.51 8.49
C ILE A 18 -0.06 -10.74 9.13
N THR A 19 -0.32 -9.94 10.18
CA THR A 19 0.75 -9.23 10.90
C THR A 19 1.60 -10.17 11.76
N ASN A 20 0.98 -11.18 12.39
CA ASN A 20 1.72 -12.23 13.09
C ASN A 20 2.64 -12.99 12.12
N SER A 21 2.17 -13.29 10.92
CA SER A 21 2.97 -13.90 9.86
C SER A 21 4.17 -13.03 9.45
N ALA A 22 3.93 -11.73 9.20
CA ALA A 22 4.99 -10.79 8.83
C ALA A 22 6.01 -10.63 9.95
N ARG A 23 5.56 -10.49 11.22
CA ARG A 23 6.43 -10.45 12.39
C ARG A 23 7.33 -11.70 12.48
N ALA A 24 6.75 -12.89 12.35
CA ALA A 24 7.50 -14.14 12.41
C ALA A 24 8.60 -14.22 11.34
N VAL A 25 8.31 -13.78 10.11
CA VAL A 25 9.29 -13.73 9.01
C VAL A 25 10.39 -12.70 9.29
N VAL A 26 10.02 -11.50 9.76
CA VAL A 26 10.99 -10.45 10.11
C VAL A 26 11.90 -10.91 11.25
N ASP A 27 11.33 -11.49 12.33
CA ASP A 27 12.12 -11.99 13.46
C ASP A 27 13.11 -13.08 13.03
N ALA A 28 12.70 -14.00 12.14
CA ALA A 28 13.58 -15.02 11.60
C ALA A 28 14.71 -14.43 10.73
N ALA A 29 14.38 -13.44 9.89
CA ALA A 29 15.36 -12.75 9.04
C ALA A 29 16.33 -11.90 9.89
N PHE A 30 15.84 -11.22 10.92
CA PHE A 30 16.64 -10.45 11.86
C PHE A 30 17.61 -11.33 12.65
N ALA A 31 17.16 -12.50 13.11
CA ALA A 31 18.02 -13.45 13.80
C ALA A 31 19.22 -13.86 12.95
N LYS A 32 19.01 -14.10 11.64
CA LYS A 32 20.09 -14.40 10.68
C LYS A 32 21.04 -13.22 10.46
N ALA A 33 20.51 -12.00 10.47
CA ALA A 33 21.29 -10.77 10.28
C ALA A 33 21.94 -10.25 11.59
N GLY A 34 21.66 -10.89 12.74
CA GLY A 34 22.14 -10.43 14.05
C GLY A 34 21.50 -9.11 14.49
N VAL A 35 20.29 -8.82 14.06
CA VAL A 35 19.49 -7.65 14.43
C VAL A 35 18.40 -8.07 15.44
N THR A 36 17.95 -7.15 16.28
CA THR A 36 16.84 -7.34 17.20
C THR A 36 15.76 -6.31 16.96
N ALA A 37 14.50 -6.71 17.18
CA ALA A 37 13.34 -5.82 17.15
C ALA A 37 12.63 -5.79 18.49
N ASN A 38 12.21 -4.60 18.92
CA ASN A 38 11.22 -4.43 19.97
C ASN A 38 9.87 -4.10 19.31
N TRP A 39 8.94 -5.03 19.38
CA TRP A 39 7.60 -4.86 18.84
C TRP A 39 6.68 -4.24 19.88
N ILE A 40 6.13 -3.06 19.57
CA ILE A 40 5.21 -2.30 20.41
C ILE A 40 3.80 -2.48 19.84
N GLU A 41 3.00 -3.33 20.47
CA GLU A 41 1.63 -3.61 20.01
C GLU A 41 0.69 -2.46 20.41
N LYS A 42 -0.05 -1.92 19.42
CA LYS A 42 -1.05 -0.87 19.60
C LYS A 42 -2.33 -1.22 18.85
N LYS A 43 -3.44 -0.60 19.27
CA LYS A 43 -4.75 -0.76 18.62
C LYS A 43 -5.11 0.48 17.81
N ALA A 44 -5.68 0.25 16.62
CA ALA A 44 -6.34 1.26 15.80
C ALA A 44 -7.49 0.60 15.03
N GLY A 45 -8.36 1.41 14.42
CA GLY A 45 -9.52 0.92 13.68
C GLY A 45 -10.65 0.44 14.58
N GLY A 46 -11.39 -0.55 14.12
CA GLY A 46 -12.51 -1.15 14.84
C GLY A 46 -12.10 -1.80 16.15
N ALA A 47 -10.92 -2.42 16.19
CA ALA A 47 -10.34 -3.01 17.41
C ALA A 47 -10.09 -1.96 18.51
N ALA A 48 -9.80 -0.71 18.15
CA ALA A 48 -9.67 0.39 19.09
C ALA A 48 -11.04 0.93 19.51
N ILE A 49 -12.00 1.03 18.58
CA ILE A 49 -13.39 1.39 18.92
C ILE A 49 -13.97 0.42 19.95
N ASP A 50 -13.79 -0.88 19.75
CA ASP A 50 -14.28 -1.90 20.68
C ASP A 50 -13.62 -1.81 22.07
N ALA A 51 -12.36 -1.42 22.13
CA ALA A 51 -11.60 -1.38 23.38
C ALA A 51 -11.73 -0.04 24.13
N PHE A 52 -11.82 1.07 23.40
CA PHE A 52 -11.64 2.43 23.95
C PHE A 52 -12.75 3.40 23.52
N GLY A 53 -13.64 3.03 22.58
CA GLY A 53 -14.70 3.89 22.06
C GLY A 53 -14.24 4.91 21.00
N GLU A 54 -12.98 4.85 20.56
CA GLU A 54 -12.41 5.72 19.54
C GLU A 54 -11.51 4.93 18.57
N PRO A 55 -11.47 5.30 17.28
CA PRO A 55 -10.72 4.54 16.26
C PRO A 55 -9.20 4.72 16.36
N LEU A 56 -8.71 5.82 16.93
CA LEU A 56 -7.30 6.14 17.00
C LEU A 56 -6.95 6.82 18.34
N PRO A 57 -6.58 6.06 19.38
CA PRO A 57 -6.14 6.60 20.66
C PRO A 57 -4.85 7.42 20.52
N GLN A 58 -4.73 8.47 21.35
CA GLN A 58 -3.53 9.33 21.38
C GLN A 58 -2.27 8.55 21.72
N ASP A 59 -2.35 7.58 22.63
CA ASP A 59 -1.26 6.66 22.99
C ASP A 59 -0.73 5.86 21.77
N THR A 60 -1.60 5.49 20.84
CA THR A 60 -1.19 4.86 19.57
C THR A 60 -0.44 5.84 18.69
N ILE A 61 -0.90 7.09 18.57
CA ILE A 61 -0.23 8.14 17.80
C ILE A 61 1.17 8.39 18.37
N ASP A 62 1.26 8.59 19.70
CA ASP A 62 2.52 8.88 20.37
C ASP A 62 3.55 7.75 20.19
N ALA A 63 3.10 6.50 20.30
CA ALA A 63 3.95 5.33 20.04
C ALA A 63 4.44 5.28 18.59
N CYS A 64 3.56 5.55 17.62
CA CYS A 64 3.92 5.57 16.20
C CYS A 64 4.92 6.69 15.88
N GLN A 65 4.78 7.86 16.49
CA GLN A 65 5.72 8.98 16.29
C GLN A 65 7.11 8.72 16.87
N ALA A 66 7.18 7.92 17.93
CA ALA A 66 8.44 7.59 18.61
C ALA A 66 9.18 6.38 18.04
N ALA A 67 8.54 5.59 17.17
CA ALA A 67 9.11 4.36 16.62
C ALA A 67 9.97 4.62 15.37
N ASP A 68 10.78 3.62 14.99
CA ASP A 68 11.54 3.61 13.73
C ASP A 68 10.61 3.35 12.52
N ALA A 69 9.55 2.55 12.74
CA ALA A 69 8.57 2.21 11.70
C ALA A 69 7.24 1.73 12.32
N VAL A 70 6.18 1.77 11.51
CA VAL A 70 4.86 1.20 11.84
C VAL A 70 4.50 0.11 10.83
N LEU A 71 4.15 -1.08 11.30
CA LEU A 71 3.55 -2.15 10.50
C LEU A 71 2.07 -2.28 10.87
N LEU A 72 1.20 -2.08 9.89
CA LEU A 72 -0.25 -2.16 10.05
C LEU A 72 -0.82 -3.31 9.22
N GLY A 73 -1.78 -4.03 9.79
CA GLY A 73 -2.48 -5.11 9.09
C GLY A 73 -3.60 -4.60 8.20
N ALA A 74 -4.79 -4.43 8.75
CA ALA A 74 -5.94 -3.96 8.00
C ALA A 74 -6.92 -3.21 8.93
N VAL A 75 -7.76 -2.36 8.35
CA VAL A 75 -8.74 -1.55 9.10
C VAL A 75 -10.09 -1.61 8.41
N GLY A 76 -11.15 -1.64 9.23
CA GLY A 76 -12.54 -1.59 8.76
C GLY A 76 -13.26 -2.93 8.79
N GLY A 77 -14.57 -2.87 8.58
CA GLY A 77 -15.43 -4.05 8.53
C GLY A 77 -16.89 -3.71 8.79
N PRO A 78 -17.83 -4.56 8.36
CA PRO A 78 -19.27 -4.27 8.40
C PRO A 78 -19.82 -4.13 9.83
N LYS A 79 -19.10 -4.61 10.84
CA LYS A 79 -19.48 -4.44 12.25
C LYS A 79 -19.66 -2.97 12.66
N TRP A 80 -18.96 -2.05 12.00
CA TRP A 80 -18.93 -0.62 12.33
C TRP A 80 -19.55 0.26 11.24
N ASP A 81 -20.37 -0.31 10.33
CA ASP A 81 -21.03 0.47 9.28
C ASP A 81 -22.06 1.47 9.83
N ASP A 82 -22.74 1.10 10.94
CA ASP A 82 -23.78 1.89 11.58
C ASP A 82 -23.26 2.85 12.67
N VAL A 83 -21.95 2.93 12.90
CA VAL A 83 -21.40 3.89 13.87
C VAL A 83 -21.41 5.31 13.30
N ASP A 84 -21.34 6.29 14.20
CA ASP A 84 -21.21 7.70 13.81
C ASP A 84 -20.04 7.88 12.83
N PRO A 85 -20.20 8.57 11.69
CA PRO A 85 -19.15 8.77 10.70
C PRO A 85 -17.84 9.34 11.26
N SER A 86 -17.92 10.08 12.39
CA SER A 86 -16.72 10.66 13.04
C SER A 86 -15.81 9.62 13.71
N ILE A 87 -16.36 8.43 14.05
CA ILE A 87 -15.63 7.36 14.73
C ILE A 87 -15.52 6.08 13.89
N ARG A 88 -15.76 6.12 12.60
CA ARG A 88 -15.57 4.96 11.71
C ARG A 88 -14.11 4.47 11.73
N PRO A 89 -13.85 3.17 11.59
CA PRO A 89 -12.50 2.60 11.62
C PRO A 89 -11.52 3.27 10.67
N GLU A 90 -11.97 3.68 9.47
CA GLU A 90 -11.14 4.33 8.45
C GLU A 90 -10.55 5.67 8.93
N LYS A 91 -11.16 6.31 9.95
CA LYS A 91 -10.59 7.51 10.59
C LYS A 91 -9.24 7.24 11.24
N ALA A 92 -8.97 5.99 11.63
CA ALA A 92 -7.68 5.61 12.19
C ALA A 92 -6.56 5.77 11.18
N ILE A 93 -6.70 5.22 9.98
CA ILE A 93 -5.64 5.31 8.97
C ILE A 93 -5.46 6.74 8.46
N LEU A 94 -6.55 7.47 8.23
CA LEU A 94 -6.50 8.88 7.83
C LEU A 94 -5.84 9.74 8.93
N GLY A 95 -6.16 9.47 10.20
CA GLY A 95 -5.55 10.14 11.35
C GLY A 95 -4.04 9.86 11.47
N LEU A 96 -3.62 8.59 11.32
CA LEU A 96 -2.21 8.20 11.33
C LEU A 96 -1.44 8.86 10.18
N ARG A 97 -1.97 8.86 8.96
CA ARG A 97 -1.35 9.53 7.81
C ARG A 97 -1.10 11.01 8.09
N LYS A 98 -2.08 11.68 8.69
CA LYS A 98 -1.97 13.09 9.08
C LYS A 98 -0.96 13.29 10.22
N ALA A 99 -1.06 12.51 11.30
CA ALA A 99 -0.22 12.65 12.49
C ALA A 99 1.26 12.35 12.22
N LEU A 100 1.55 11.44 11.28
CA LEU A 100 2.90 11.06 10.87
C LEU A 100 3.40 11.85 9.64
N GLY A 101 2.58 12.75 9.08
CA GLY A 101 2.94 13.55 7.91
C GLY A 101 3.22 12.73 6.65
N LEU A 102 2.47 11.63 6.46
CA LEU A 102 2.65 10.70 5.34
C LEU A 102 1.94 11.22 4.10
N PHE A 103 2.67 11.77 3.16
CA PHE A 103 2.12 12.39 1.97
C PHE A 103 2.24 11.54 0.70
N CYS A 104 3.00 10.47 0.74
CA CYS A 104 3.24 9.59 -0.40
C CYS A 104 2.97 8.14 -0.04
N ASN A 105 2.21 7.43 -0.87
CA ASN A 105 2.05 5.98 -0.77
C ASN A 105 2.66 5.32 -2.01
N LEU A 106 3.65 4.48 -1.77
CA LEU A 106 4.32 3.66 -2.79
C LEU A 106 3.62 2.31 -2.88
N ARG A 107 3.09 1.98 -4.04
CA ARG A 107 2.41 0.72 -4.35
C ARG A 107 3.09 0.02 -5.53
N PRO A 108 4.07 -0.85 -5.29
CA PRO A 108 4.70 -1.62 -6.35
C PRO A 108 3.74 -2.69 -6.89
N VAL A 109 3.69 -2.83 -8.19
CA VAL A 109 2.95 -3.87 -8.92
C VAL A 109 3.96 -4.67 -9.72
N LYS A 110 4.16 -5.92 -9.33
CA LYS A 110 5.09 -6.83 -9.97
C LYS A 110 4.45 -8.19 -10.24
N ILE A 111 4.71 -8.76 -11.39
CA ILE A 111 4.30 -10.13 -11.71
C ILE A 111 5.45 -11.09 -11.41
N TYR A 112 5.19 -12.03 -10.55
CA TYR A 112 6.09 -13.16 -10.34
C TYR A 112 5.95 -14.14 -11.51
N PRO A 113 7.05 -14.62 -12.12
CA PRO A 113 6.98 -15.56 -13.24
C PRO A 113 6.10 -16.79 -12.97
N ALA A 114 6.15 -17.30 -11.74
CA ALA A 114 5.34 -18.43 -11.27
C ALA A 114 3.83 -18.12 -11.15
N LEU A 115 3.42 -16.86 -11.31
CA LEU A 115 2.02 -16.41 -11.17
C LEU A 115 1.43 -15.83 -12.46
N ARG A 116 2.16 -15.82 -13.58
CA ARG A 116 1.66 -15.26 -14.86
C ARG A 116 0.31 -15.82 -15.26
N GLU A 117 0.13 -17.12 -15.14
CA GLU A 117 -1.11 -17.82 -15.46
C GLU A 117 -2.28 -17.52 -14.49
N PHE A 118 -2.01 -16.83 -13.37
CA PHE A 118 -3.02 -16.44 -12.40
C PHE A 118 -3.57 -15.04 -12.67
N SER A 119 -2.87 -14.24 -13.47
CA SER A 119 -3.37 -12.96 -13.93
C SER A 119 -4.69 -13.13 -14.70
N PRO A 120 -5.67 -12.21 -14.55
CA PRO A 120 -6.85 -12.19 -15.42
C PRO A 120 -6.54 -11.75 -16.84
N LEU A 121 -5.36 -11.16 -17.07
CA LEU A 121 -4.88 -10.79 -18.39
C LEU A 121 -4.15 -11.96 -19.04
N LYS A 122 -4.02 -11.92 -20.37
CA LYS A 122 -3.24 -12.91 -21.10
C LYS A 122 -1.78 -12.88 -20.66
N PRO A 123 -1.11 -14.06 -20.52
CA PRO A 123 0.26 -14.15 -20.01
C PRO A 123 1.28 -13.26 -20.74
N GLU A 124 1.12 -13.12 -22.08
CA GLU A 124 1.99 -12.26 -22.90
C GLU A 124 1.89 -10.76 -22.57
N LEU A 125 0.76 -10.30 -22.03
CA LEU A 125 0.58 -8.89 -21.62
C LEU A 125 1.25 -8.57 -20.28
N VAL A 126 1.46 -9.58 -19.44
CA VAL A 126 1.96 -9.40 -18.09
C VAL A 126 3.40 -9.85 -17.89
N GLU A 127 4.07 -10.29 -18.95
CA GLU A 127 5.42 -10.86 -18.88
C GLU A 127 6.45 -9.93 -18.24
N ASN A 128 6.35 -8.63 -18.50
CA ASN A 128 7.31 -7.61 -18.07
C ASN A 128 6.69 -6.56 -17.15
N VAL A 129 5.64 -6.92 -16.42
CA VAL A 129 4.99 -5.98 -15.49
C VAL A 129 5.82 -5.84 -14.22
N ASP A 130 6.42 -4.67 -14.05
CA ASP A 130 7.12 -4.21 -12.85
C ASP A 130 7.09 -2.68 -12.83
N PHE A 131 6.09 -2.10 -12.18
CA PHE A 131 5.96 -0.66 -12.04
C PHE A 131 5.57 -0.26 -10.62
N VAL A 132 5.74 1.02 -10.28
CA VAL A 132 5.37 1.58 -8.98
C VAL A 132 4.37 2.71 -9.17
N ILE A 133 3.26 2.66 -8.45
CA ILE A 133 2.35 3.80 -8.33
C ILE A 133 2.77 4.65 -7.13
N VAL A 134 3.10 5.89 -7.41
CA VAL A 134 3.42 6.97 -6.44
C VAL A 134 2.15 7.78 -6.26
N ARG A 135 1.36 7.42 -5.23
CA ARG A 135 0.07 8.03 -4.92
C ARG A 135 0.26 9.16 -3.92
N GLU A 136 -0.22 10.36 -4.22
CA GLU A 136 -0.36 11.43 -3.23
C GLU A 136 -1.39 10.99 -2.17
N LEU A 137 -1.14 11.27 -0.89
CA LEU A 137 -1.86 10.59 0.19
C LEU A 137 -2.61 11.53 1.13
N THR A 138 -2.31 12.82 1.18
CA THR A 138 -2.83 13.75 2.20
C THR A 138 -3.54 14.98 1.62
N GLY A 139 -3.68 15.05 0.30
CA GLY A 139 -4.44 16.08 -0.42
C GLY A 139 -5.67 15.53 -1.12
N GLY A 140 -6.24 16.36 -1.96
CA GLY A 140 -7.34 16.01 -2.84
C GLY A 140 -8.69 15.87 -2.12
N ILE A 141 -9.57 15.08 -2.71
CA ILE A 141 -10.96 14.95 -2.30
C ILE A 141 -11.13 14.28 -0.92
N TYR A 142 -10.21 13.39 -0.52
CA TYR A 142 -10.29 12.66 0.76
C TYR A 142 -10.06 13.57 1.98
N PHE A 143 -9.36 14.67 1.80
CA PHE A 143 -9.03 15.65 2.84
C PHE A 143 -9.65 17.02 2.62
N GLY A 144 -10.40 17.19 1.53
CA GLY A 144 -11.13 18.41 1.22
C GLY A 144 -12.34 18.65 2.11
N GLU A 145 -12.88 19.86 2.02
CA GLU A 145 -14.17 20.20 2.59
C GLU A 145 -15.26 19.32 1.95
N ARG A 146 -16.27 18.99 2.72
CA ARG A 146 -17.42 18.20 2.26
C ARG A 146 -18.67 18.60 2.98
N GLU A 147 -19.80 18.24 2.38
CA GLU A 147 -21.13 18.37 2.97
C GLU A 147 -21.85 17.04 2.81
N GLU A 148 -22.26 16.48 3.94
CA GLU A 148 -23.14 15.31 3.94
C GLU A 148 -24.50 15.67 3.36
N ALA A 149 -25.32 14.65 3.03
CA ALA A 149 -26.60 14.85 2.36
C ALA A 149 -27.49 15.90 3.06
N GLN A 150 -27.87 16.91 2.32
CA GLN A 150 -28.70 18.05 2.73
C GLN A 150 -29.93 18.15 1.83
N GLY A 151 -31.03 18.68 2.37
CA GLY A 151 -32.28 18.86 1.65
C GLY A 151 -33.22 17.65 1.76
N GLU A 152 -34.29 17.65 0.98
CA GLU A 152 -35.31 16.59 0.96
C GLU A 152 -35.79 16.28 -0.47
N GLY A 153 -36.08 15.00 -0.75
CA GLY A 153 -36.64 14.56 -2.02
C GLY A 153 -35.70 14.88 -3.20
N PRO A 154 -36.23 15.43 -4.33
CA PRO A 154 -35.42 15.67 -5.53
C PRO A 154 -34.40 16.79 -5.39
N ASN A 155 -34.40 17.54 -4.29
CA ASN A 155 -33.45 18.63 -4.01
C ASN A 155 -32.37 18.20 -3.00
N GLU A 156 -32.32 16.93 -2.61
CA GLU A 156 -31.26 16.39 -1.76
C GLU A 156 -29.95 16.41 -2.52
N PHE A 157 -28.87 16.88 -1.88
CA PHE A 157 -27.53 16.99 -2.47
C PHE A 157 -26.45 16.75 -1.44
N ALA A 158 -25.27 16.30 -1.90
CA ALA A 158 -24.03 16.20 -1.15
C ALA A 158 -22.88 16.63 -2.05
N TRP A 159 -21.75 17.07 -1.46
CA TRP A 159 -20.57 17.42 -2.24
C TRP A 159 -19.26 17.18 -1.48
N ASP A 160 -18.19 16.89 -2.25
CA ASP A 160 -16.82 16.86 -1.80
C ASP A 160 -15.97 17.77 -2.67
N LYS A 161 -15.02 18.50 -2.05
CA LYS A 161 -14.15 19.46 -2.71
C LYS A 161 -12.74 18.88 -2.92
N GLU A 162 -12.33 18.75 -4.17
CA GLU A 162 -10.95 18.41 -4.49
C GLU A 162 -10.07 19.65 -4.52
N THR A 163 -9.01 19.66 -3.73
CA THR A 163 -8.05 20.77 -3.66
C THR A 163 -6.62 20.24 -3.61
N TYR A 164 -5.73 20.81 -4.43
CA TYR A 164 -4.29 20.61 -4.37
C TYR A 164 -3.56 21.93 -4.32
N ALA A 165 -2.66 22.08 -3.35
CA ALA A 165 -1.72 23.19 -3.31
C ALA A 165 -0.44 22.83 -4.09
N ARG A 166 0.29 23.84 -4.55
CA ARG A 166 1.55 23.66 -5.29
C ARG A 166 2.53 22.74 -4.54
N TYR A 167 2.78 23.00 -3.26
CA TYR A 167 3.75 22.23 -2.46
C TYR A 167 3.41 20.74 -2.34
N GLU A 168 2.12 20.39 -2.35
CA GLU A 168 1.66 18.99 -2.30
C GLU A 168 2.02 18.25 -3.59
N VAL A 169 1.84 18.92 -4.72
CA VAL A 169 2.19 18.34 -6.02
C VAL A 169 3.72 18.32 -6.22
N GLU A 170 4.44 19.35 -5.80
CA GLU A 170 5.90 19.39 -5.92
C GLU A 170 6.57 18.25 -5.15
N ARG A 171 6.19 18.04 -3.87
CA ARG A 171 6.79 16.99 -3.03
C ARG A 171 6.55 15.57 -3.56
N ILE A 172 5.35 15.29 -4.11
CA ILE A 172 5.06 13.98 -4.66
C ILE A 172 5.76 13.74 -5.99
N MET A 173 5.92 14.78 -6.83
CA MET A 173 6.71 14.72 -8.06
C MET A 173 8.19 14.45 -7.76
N ASP A 174 8.73 15.05 -6.69
CA ASP A 174 10.12 14.80 -6.28
C ASP A 174 10.31 13.33 -5.90
N VAL A 175 9.37 12.73 -5.17
CA VAL A 175 9.41 11.27 -4.87
C VAL A 175 9.35 10.44 -6.15
N ALA A 176 8.50 10.81 -7.11
CA ALA A 176 8.38 10.06 -8.37
C ALA A 176 9.67 10.13 -9.20
N VAL A 177 10.29 11.31 -9.28
CA VAL A 177 11.58 11.53 -9.97
C VAL A 177 12.69 10.70 -9.32
N GLU A 178 12.82 10.74 -8.00
CA GLU A 178 13.82 9.96 -7.26
C GLU A 178 13.58 8.45 -7.37
N THR A 179 12.32 8.04 -7.40
CA THR A 179 11.96 6.64 -7.62
C THR A 179 12.36 6.18 -9.02
N ALA A 180 12.08 7.00 -10.04
CA ALA A 180 12.42 6.69 -11.42
C ALA A 180 13.93 6.62 -11.66
N ARG A 181 14.73 7.48 -10.99
CA ARG A 181 16.21 7.43 -11.05
C ARG A 181 16.79 6.10 -10.59
N LYS A 182 16.13 5.45 -9.64
CA LYS A 182 16.52 4.12 -9.13
C LYS A 182 15.98 2.97 -10.00
N ARG A 183 15.23 3.27 -11.05
CA ARG A 183 14.60 2.35 -11.98
C ARG A 183 15.01 2.67 -13.42
N SER A 184 14.08 2.73 -14.37
CA SER A 184 14.42 2.95 -15.78
C SER A 184 14.41 4.43 -16.22
N GLY A 185 14.15 5.35 -15.32
CA GLY A 185 14.11 6.80 -15.60
C GLY A 185 12.84 7.25 -16.31
N LYS A 186 11.75 6.47 -16.26
CA LYS A 186 10.47 6.80 -16.90
C LYS A 186 9.40 7.11 -15.86
N VAL A 187 8.69 8.23 -16.05
CA VAL A 187 7.55 8.65 -15.24
C VAL A 187 6.35 8.91 -16.13
N VAL A 188 5.19 8.42 -15.74
CA VAL A 188 3.90 8.85 -16.30
C VAL A 188 3.14 9.61 -15.23
N SER A 189 2.95 10.91 -15.45
CA SER A 189 2.09 11.76 -14.61
C SER A 189 0.64 11.61 -15.04
N VAL A 190 -0.20 11.14 -14.12
CA VAL A 190 -1.61 10.82 -14.40
C VAL A 190 -2.53 11.85 -13.76
N ASP A 191 -3.43 12.42 -14.56
CA ASP A 191 -4.37 13.45 -14.14
C ASP A 191 -5.66 13.47 -14.99
N LYS A 192 -6.53 14.45 -14.78
CA LYS A 192 -7.73 14.73 -15.59
C LYS A 192 -7.76 16.20 -16.03
N ALA A 193 -6.63 16.73 -16.55
CA ALA A 193 -6.44 18.15 -16.86
C ALA A 193 -7.40 18.70 -17.93
N ASN A 194 -7.96 17.85 -18.78
CA ASN A 194 -9.00 18.24 -19.74
C ASN A 194 -10.31 18.68 -19.07
N VAL A 195 -10.56 18.30 -17.80
CA VAL A 195 -11.79 18.62 -17.07
C VAL A 195 -11.49 19.40 -15.79
N LEU A 196 -10.62 18.90 -14.90
CA LEU A 196 -10.45 19.41 -13.55
C LEU A 196 -9.41 20.54 -13.46
N ALA A 197 -9.74 21.57 -12.66
CA ALA A 197 -8.83 22.68 -12.39
C ALA A 197 -7.61 22.25 -11.55
N SER A 198 -7.82 21.39 -10.54
CA SER A 198 -6.78 20.76 -9.73
C SER A 198 -5.78 19.99 -10.59
N SER A 199 -6.27 19.21 -11.56
CA SER A 199 -5.44 18.46 -12.51
C SER A 199 -4.68 19.37 -13.49
N ARG A 200 -5.21 20.54 -13.86
CA ARG A 200 -4.45 21.53 -14.65
C ARG A 200 -3.26 22.10 -13.88
N LEU A 201 -3.43 22.36 -12.57
CA LEU A 201 -2.32 22.75 -11.71
C LEU A 201 -1.30 21.62 -11.59
N TRP A 202 -1.78 20.38 -11.36
CA TRP A 202 -0.94 19.17 -11.31
C TRP A 202 -0.07 19.04 -12.59
N ARG A 203 -0.71 19.07 -13.76
CA ARG A 203 -0.04 18.98 -15.07
C ARG A 203 0.98 20.10 -15.29
N LYS A 204 0.67 21.32 -14.84
CA LYS A 204 1.60 22.45 -14.92
C LYS A 204 2.86 22.18 -14.12
N ILE A 205 2.72 21.75 -12.86
CA ILE A 205 3.86 21.47 -11.97
C ILE A 205 4.66 20.26 -12.46
N ALA A 206 3.99 19.20 -12.93
CA ALA A 206 4.65 18.05 -13.52
C ALA A 206 5.56 18.45 -14.71
N LYS A 207 5.12 19.38 -15.58
CA LYS A 207 5.94 19.91 -16.67
C LYS A 207 7.14 20.70 -16.16
N GLU A 208 6.95 21.57 -15.17
CA GLU A 208 8.03 22.33 -14.53
C GLU A 208 9.09 21.38 -13.92
N LYS A 209 8.64 20.29 -13.28
CA LYS A 209 9.54 19.24 -12.73
C LYS A 209 10.26 18.46 -13.82
N ALA A 210 9.62 18.15 -14.94
CA ALA A 210 10.27 17.50 -16.08
C ALA A 210 11.36 18.39 -16.69
N GLU A 211 11.10 19.68 -16.86
CA GLU A 211 12.09 20.64 -17.35
C GLU A 211 13.31 20.77 -16.41
N ALA A 212 13.07 20.69 -15.09
CA ALA A 212 14.13 20.73 -14.08
C ALA A 212 14.93 19.41 -13.95
N ASN A 213 14.43 18.30 -14.49
CA ASN A 213 15.03 16.95 -14.40
C ASN A 213 15.12 16.29 -15.79
N PRO A 214 16.01 16.79 -16.68
CA PRO A 214 16.11 16.33 -18.07
C PRO A 214 16.62 14.89 -18.23
N ASP A 215 17.10 14.28 -17.16
CA ASP A 215 17.48 12.88 -17.06
C ASP A 215 16.27 11.94 -16.95
N ILE A 216 15.06 12.47 -16.68
CA ILE A 216 13.83 11.69 -16.51
C ILE A 216 12.92 11.90 -17.73
N ASN A 217 12.50 10.79 -18.33
CA ASN A 217 11.49 10.82 -19.39
C ASN A 217 10.08 10.86 -18.77
N MET A 218 9.41 12.03 -18.81
CA MET A 218 8.10 12.21 -18.20
C MET A 218 7.00 12.37 -19.25
N ASP A 219 6.08 11.40 -19.28
CA ASP A 219 4.87 11.42 -20.09
C ASP A 219 3.64 11.87 -19.26
N TYR A 220 2.56 12.27 -19.94
CA TYR A 220 1.35 12.81 -19.31
C TYR A 220 0.11 12.10 -19.84
N TYR A 221 -0.53 11.29 -19.00
CA TYR A 221 -1.73 10.55 -19.36
C TYR A 221 -2.95 11.10 -18.63
N TYR A 222 -4.12 10.99 -19.27
CA TYR A 222 -5.39 11.10 -18.53
C TYR A 222 -5.69 9.80 -17.80
N VAL A 223 -6.33 9.89 -16.65
CA VAL A 223 -6.61 8.74 -15.79
C VAL A 223 -7.42 7.65 -16.48
N ASP A 224 -8.41 8.04 -17.31
CA ASP A 224 -9.20 7.11 -18.12
C ASP A 224 -8.35 6.36 -19.17
N ASN A 225 -7.41 7.06 -19.82
CA ASN A 225 -6.45 6.40 -20.71
C ASN A 225 -5.51 5.49 -19.93
N THR A 226 -5.06 5.90 -18.74
CA THR A 226 -4.16 5.08 -17.91
C THR A 226 -4.84 3.77 -17.50
N ALA A 227 -6.11 3.81 -17.08
CA ALA A 227 -6.89 2.61 -16.77
C ALA A 227 -6.98 1.66 -17.98
N MET A 228 -7.27 2.18 -19.18
CA MET A 228 -7.24 1.35 -20.40
C MET A 228 -5.87 0.74 -20.66
N GLN A 229 -4.79 1.51 -20.46
CA GLN A 229 -3.42 1.07 -20.73
C GLN A 229 -2.93 0.04 -19.69
N LEU A 230 -3.38 0.11 -18.45
CA LEU A 230 -3.10 -0.91 -17.43
C LEU A 230 -3.64 -2.29 -17.84
N VAL A 231 -4.78 -2.33 -18.52
CA VAL A 231 -5.37 -3.59 -19.03
C VAL A 231 -4.74 -4.03 -20.34
N THR A 232 -4.40 -3.11 -21.24
CA THR A 232 -3.99 -3.44 -22.61
C THR A 232 -2.48 -3.56 -22.82
N ASN A 233 -1.70 -2.80 -22.05
CA ASN A 233 -0.23 -2.79 -22.16
C ASN A 233 0.43 -2.37 -20.82
N PRO A 234 0.22 -3.09 -19.70
CA PRO A 234 0.75 -2.70 -18.39
C PRO A 234 2.28 -2.68 -18.33
N GLY A 235 2.97 -3.50 -19.13
CA GLY A 235 4.44 -3.57 -19.15
C GLY A 235 5.15 -2.32 -19.70
N GLN A 236 4.42 -1.32 -20.22
CA GLN A 236 5.00 -0.05 -20.66
C GLN A 236 5.37 0.88 -19.49
N PHE A 237 4.75 0.68 -18.32
CA PHE A 237 4.91 1.55 -17.17
C PHE A 237 6.13 1.19 -16.32
N ASP A 238 6.73 2.23 -15.72
CA ASP A 238 7.81 2.10 -14.73
C ASP A 238 7.42 2.83 -13.43
N VAL A 239 7.20 4.15 -13.49
CA VAL A 239 6.68 4.93 -12.37
C VAL A 239 5.43 5.68 -12.83
N LEU A 240 4.32 5.48 -12.12
CA LEU A 240 3.09 6.25 -12.27
C LEU A 240 2.95 7.19 -11.09
N VAL A 241 2.81 8.50 -11.31
CA VAL A 241 2.55 9.47 -10.25
C VAL A 241 1.18 10.10 -10.43
N THR A 242 0.37 10.12 -9.36
CA THR A 242 -1.01 10.58 -9.47
C THR A 242 -1.60 11.08 -8.13
N THR A 243 -2.77 11.69 -8.23
CA THR A 243 -3.56 12.20 -7.12
C THR A 243 -4.04 11.08 -6.18
N ASN A 244 -4.57 11.46 -5.02
CA ASN A 244 -5.04 10.52 -4.01
C ASN A 244 -6.11 9.56 -4.54
N LEU A 245 -7.23 10.09 -5.05
CA LEU A 245 -8.34 9.28 -5.55
C LEU A 245 -7.94 8.42 -6.76
N PHE A 246 -7.28 9.01 -7.76
CA PHE A 246 -6.88 8.26 -8.94
C PHE A 246 -5.86 7.17 -8.62
N GLY A 247 -4.94 7.46 -7.68
CA GLY A 247 -3.96 6.49 -7.21
C GLY A 247 -4.58 5.32 -6.46
N ASP A 248 -5.68 5.56 -5.72
CA ASP A 248 -6.44 4.50 -5.07
C ASP A 248 -7.02 3.52 -6.11
N ILE A 249 -7.77 4.06 -7.06
CA ILE A 249 -8.45 3.25 -8.08
C ILE A 249 -7.45 2.49 -8.97
N LEU A 250 -6.44 3.20 -9.50
CA LEU A 250 -5.46 2.59 -10.42
C LEU A 250 -4.57 1.55 -9.73
N SER A 251 -4.30 1.69 -8.44
CA SER A 251 -3.51 0.70 -7.72
C SER A 251 -4.27 -0.59 -7.44
N ASP A 252 -5.58 -0.50 -7.20
CA ASP A 252 -6.43 -1.68 -7.05
C ASP A 252 -6.60 -2.40 -8.39
N GLU A 253 -6.73 -1.65 -9.50
CA GLU A 253 -6.68 -2.23 -10.85
C GLU A 253 -5.34 -2.92 -11.10
N GLY A 254 -4.21 -2.28 -10.77
CA GLY A 254 -2.87 -2.87 -10.85
C GLY A 254 -2.72 -4.12 -9.98
N ALA A 255 -3.37 -4.11 -8.81
CA ALA A 255 -3.39 -5.25 -7.90
C ALA A 255 -4.01 -6.49 -8.53
N VAL A 256 -5.14 -6.33 -9.19
CA VAL A 256 -5.81 -7.45 -9.89
C VAL A 256 -4.93 -8.03 -10.99
N ILE A 257 -4.15 -7.22 -11.68
CA ILE A 257 -3.21 -7.67 -12.73
C ILE A 257 -2.18 -8.67 -12.17
N SER A 258 -1.76 -8.51 -10.91
CA SER A 258 -0.78 -9.41 -10.27
C SER A 258 -1.29 -10.83 -9.99
N GLY A 259 -2.60 -11.06 -10.11
CA GLY A 259 -3.24 -12.35 -9.89
C GLY A 259 -3.73 -12.59 -8.46
N SER A 260 -3.35 -11.77 -7.49
CA SER A 260 -3.94 -11.77 -6.13
C SER A 260 -3.71 -10.44 -5.41
N LEU A 261 -4.77 -9.90 -4.82
CA LEU A 261 -4.70 -8.74 -3.92
C LEU A 261 -3.81 -8.99 -2.69
N GLY A 262 -3.75 -10.25 -2.23
CA GLY A 262 -2.95 -10.67 -1.07
C GLY A 262 -1.43 -10.67 -1.31
N LEU A 263 -0.96 -10.28 -2.50
CA LEU A 263 0.48 -10.22 -2.85
C LEU A 263 1.07 -8.82 -2.77
N LEU A 264 0.25 -7.77 -2.67
CA LEU A 264 0.74 -6.43 -2.92
C LEU A 264 1.03 -5.66 -1.63
N PRO A 265 2.29 -5.24 -1.48
CA PRO A 265 2.70 -4.39 -0.38
C PRO A 265 2.42 -2.91 -0.65
N SER A 266 2.47 -2.11 0.39
CA SER A 266 2.59 -0.67 0.27
C SER A 266 3.44 -0.04 1.37
N ALA A 267 3.97 1.15 1.07
CA ALA A 267 4.69 2.00 2.01
C ALA A 267 4.11 3.41 1.95
N SER A 268 3.63 3.89 3.09
CA SER A 268 3.25 5.29 3.28
C SER A 268 4.42 6.03 3.90
N ILE A 269 5.01 6.95 3.13
CA ILE A 269 6.22 7.70 3.51
C ILE A 269 5.96 9.21 3.55
N GLY A 270 6.74 9.92 4.33
CA GLY A 270 6.58 11.35 4.49
C GLY A 270 7.70 11.99 5.31
N THR A 271 7.33 12.96 6.15
CA THR A 271 8.28 13.70 6.98
C THR A 271 8.52 13.08 8.37
N GLY A 272 7.62 12.19 8.80
CA GLY A 272 7.72 11.47 10.08
C GLY A 272 7.94 9.97 9.88
N THR A 273 7.61 9.19 10.92
CA THR A 273 7.72 7.74 10.91
C THR A 273 6.85 7.12 9.81
N SER A 274 7.44 6.31 8.95
CA SER A 274 6.75 5.67 7.82
C SER A 274 5.88 4.49 8.29
N LEU A 275 4.80 4.25 7.55
CA LEU A 275 3.83 3.19 7.81
C LEU A 275 3.79 2.22 6.62
N TYR A 276 3.78 0.93 6.93
CA TYR A 276 3.79 -0.18 5.97
C TYR A 276 2.56 -1.04 6.18
N GLU A 277 1.83 -1.31 5.11
CA GLU A 277 0.57 -2.06 5.14
C GLU A 277 0.33 -2.78 3.81
N PRO A 278 -0.37 -3.91 3.77
CA PRO A 278 -0.81 -4.49 2.49
C PRO A 278 -1.86 -3.57 1.84
N ILE A 279 -2.06 -3.71 0.53
CA ILE A 279 -3.07 -2.91 -0.19
C ILE A 279 -4.50 -3.38 0.10
N HIS A 280 -4.69 -4.70 0.33
CA HIS A 280 -6.00 -5.29 0.59
C HIS A 280 -6.61 -4.85 1.93
N GLY A 281 -7.92 -4.93 2.05
CA GLY A 281 -8.66 -4.63 3.28
C GLY A 281 -8.66 -5.78 4.30
N SER A 282 -9.58 -5.70 5.26
CA SER A 282 -9.68 -6.58 6.43
C SER A 282 -10.31 -7.95 6.16
N ALA A 283 -10.93 -8.19 5.00
CA ALA A 283 -11.55 -9.44 4.57
C ALA A 283 -12.31 -10.16 5.73
N PRO A 284 -13.36 -9.54 6.28
CA PRO A 284 -14.03 -10.00 7.49
C PRO A 284 -14.69 -11.37 7.33
N ASP A 285 -15.01 -11.76 6.10
CA ASP A 285 -15.61 -13.06 5.73
C ASP A 285 -14.68 -14.26 5.97
N ILE A 286 -13.36 -14.05 5.94
CA ILE A 286 -12.37 -15.11 6.18
C ILE A 286 -11.55 -14.89 7.46
N ALA A 287 -11.84 -13.85 8.22
CA ALA A 287 -11.13 -13.53 9.46
C ALA A 287 -11.17 -14.68 10.47
N GLY A 288 -10.02 -14.99 11.09
CA GLY A 288 -9.87 -16.04 12.08
C GLY A 288 -9.89 -17.48 11.53
N GLN A 289 -9.98 -17.65 10.20
CA GLN A 289 -9.97 -18.98 9.58
C GLN A 289 -8.54 -19.47 9.26
N GLY A 290 -7.54 -18.61 9.38
CA GLY A 290 -6.14 -18.96 9.10
C GLY A 290 -5.87 -19.28 7.62
N ILE A 291 -6.66 -18.70 6.70
CA ILE A 291 -6.55 -18.98 5.26
C ILE A 291 -6.14 -17.77 4.43
N ALA A 292 -6.01 -16.58 5.05
CA ALA A 292 -5.58 -15.36 4.38
C ALA A 292 -4.15 -15.52 3.82
N ASN A 293 -3.91 -14.87 2.69
CA ASN A 293 -2.58 -14.78 2.09
C ASN A 293 -1.74 -13.73 2.83
N PRO A 294 -0.64 -14.10 3.53
CA PRO A 294 0.14 -13.14 4.30
C PRO A 294 1.22 -12.42 3.49
N LEU A 295 1.41 -12.77 2.21
CA LEU A 295 2.57 -12.33 1.42
C LEU A 295 2.60 -10.82 1.22
N GLY A 296 1.46 -10.14 1.05
CA GLY A 296 1.38 -8.69 0.94
C GLY A 296 1.93 -7.98 2.18
N THR A 297 1.58 -8.46 3.38
CA THR A 297 2.08 -7.92 4.64
C THR A 297 3.55 -8.26 4.86
N ILE A 298 3.99 -9.47 4.51
CA ILE A 298 5.40 -9.88 4.55
C ILE A 298 6.26 -8.99 3.62
N LEU A 299 5.77 -8.71 2.42
CA LEU A 299 6.46 -7.81 1.48
C LEU A 299 6.42 -6.35 1.93
N SER A 300 5.33 -5.91 2.59
CA SER A 300 5.28 -4.58 3.24
C SER A 300 6.34 -4.48 4.35
N ALA A 301 6.54 -5.54 5.12
CA ALA A 301 7.60 -5.59 6.11
C ALA A 301 9.01 -5.64 5.47
N ALA A 302 9.17 -6.22 4.29
CA ALA A 302 10.42 -6.10 3.53
C ALA A 302 10.68 -4.65 3.10
N MET A 303 9.65 -3.92 2.61
CA MET A 303 9.76 -2.48 2.34
C MET A 303 10.13 -1.69 3.61
N MET A 304 9.56 -2.04 4.77
CA MET A 304 9.93 -1.46 6.07
C MET A 304 11.42 -1.65 6.36
N CYS A 305 11.93 -2.86 6.20
CA CYS A 305 13.36 -3.15 6.39
C CYS A 305 14.23 -2.30 5.46
N ARG A 306 13.82 -2.11 4.21
CA ARG A 306 14.58 -1.36 3.20
C ARG A 306 14.54 0.14 3.42
N TYR A 307 13.37 0.72 3.68
CA TYR A 307 13.18 2.18 3.62
C TYR A 307 13.29 2.87 4.98
N SER A 308 12.91 2.21 6.08
CA SER A 308 12.95 2.82 7.42
C SER A 308 14.06 2.27 8.30
N LEU A 309 14.37 0.98 8.21
CA LEU A 309 15.30 0.34 9.14
C LEU A 309 16.74 0.30 8.63
N ASP A 310 16.99 0.73 7.38
CA ASP A 310 18.31 0.66 6.71
C ASP A 310 18.92 -0.75 6.70
N LEU A 311 18.07 -1.74 6.37
CA LEU A 311 18.41 -3.16 6.31
C LEU A 311 18.09 -3.74 4.91
N PRO A 312 18.70 -3.23 3.82
CA PRO A 312 18.38 -3.67 2.47
C PRO A 312 18.65 -5.16 2.22
N THR A 313 19.67 -5.73 2.83
CA THR A 313 20.01 -7.16 2.71
C THR A 313 18.94 -8.06 3.35
N VAL A 314 18.34 -7.63 4.44
CA VAL A 314 17.20 -8.34 5.07
C VAL A 314 15.97 -8.27 4.17
N ALA A 315 15.69 -7.10 3.61
CA ALA A 315 14.60 -6.94 2.65
C ALA A 315 14.80 -7.85 1.43
N ASP A 316 15.99 -7.88 0.85
CA ASP A 316 16.34 -8.75 -0.28
C ASP A 316 16.13 -10.24 0.06
N SER A 317 16.55 -10.68 1.26
CA SER A 317 16.37 -12.05 1.72
C SER A 317 14.87 -12.42 1.80
N ILE A 318 14.03 -11.53 2.35
CA ILE A 318 12.58 -11.76 2.45
C ILE A 318 11.94 -11.81 1.04
N GLU A 319 12.25 -10.87 0.15
CA GLU A 319 11.72 -10.83 -1.21
C GLU A 319 12.14 -12.05 -2.04
N GLN A 320 13.38 -12.51 -1.88
CA GLN A 320 13.88 -13.72 -2.52
C GLN A 320 13.20 -14.98 -1.97
N ALA A 321 12.98 -15.05 -0.64
CA ALA A 321 12.25 -16.15 -0.03
C ALA A 321 10.81 -16.24 -0.55
N VAL A 322 10.10 -15.12 -0.67
CA VAL A 322 8.76 -15.08 -1.27
C VAL A 322 8.79 -15.58 -2.71
N THR A 323 9.76 -15.14 -3.51
CA THR A 323 9.92 -15.59 -4.89
C THR A 323 10.15 -17.11 -4.95
N ALA A 324 11.08 -17.63 -4.13
CA ALA A 324 11.40 -19.05 -4.09
C ALA A 324 10.19 -19.92 -3.68
N VAL A 325 9.40 -19.48 -2.70
CA VAL A 325 8.19 -20.18 -2.26
C VAL A 325 7.16 -20.27 -3.38
N LEU A 326 6.99 -19.19 -4.14
CA LEU A 326 6.10 -19.18 -5.30
C LEU A 326 6.61 -20.08 -6.42
N ASP A 327 7.92 -20.09 -6.69
CA ASP A 327 8.55 -20.90 -7.74
C ASP A 327 8.45 -22.41 -7.44
N VAL A 328 8.58 -22.82 -6.17
CA VAL A 328 8.39 -24.24 -5.77
C VAL A 328 6.92 -24.64 -5.62
N GLY A 329 5.99 -23.72 -5.90
CA GLY A 329 4.58 -24.01 -6.10
C GLY A 329 3.68 -23.92 -4.86
N TYR A 330 4.09 -23.27 -3.77
CA TYR A 330 3.19 -23.01 -2.64
C TYR A 330 2.14 -21.95 -3.01
N ARG A 331 0.88 -22.20 -2.63
CA ARG A 331 -0.26 -21.31 -2.93
C ARG A 331 -1.24 -21.27 -1.75
N THR A 332 -1.65 -20.10 -1.34
CA THR A 332 -2.84 -19.90 -0.49
C THR A 332 -4.11 -20.03 -1.32
N GLY A 333 -5.27 -20.06 -0.65
CA GLY A 333 -6.54 -20.36 -1.30
C GLY A 333 -6.92 -19.44 -2.46
N ASP A 334 -6.56 -18.16 -2.38
CA ASP A 334 -6.77 -17.11 -3.39
C ASP A 334 -5.99 -17.34 -4.70
N MET A 335 -4.84 -18.02 -4.60
CA MET A 335 -3.94 -18.32 -5.73
C MET A 335 -3.88 -19.83 -6.04
N TYR A 336 -4.74 -20.64 -5.43
CA TYR A 336 -4.65 -22.09 -5.59
C TYR A 336 -5.30 -22.56 -6.88
N ARG A 337 -4.61 -23.44 -7.60
CA ARG A 337 -5.12 -24.29 -8.70
C ARG A 337 -4.60 -25.72 -8.50
N GLU A 338 -5.28 -26.69 -9.11
CA GLU A 338 -4.84 -28.08 -9.11
C GLU A 338 -3.42 -28.23 -9.65
N GLY A 339 -2.60 -29.06 -9.00
CA GLY A 339 -1.18 -29.24 -9.33
C GLY A 339 -0.21 -28.44 -8.48
N PHE A 340 -0.70 -27.45 -7.72
CA PHE A 340 0.12 -26.67 -6.76
C PHE A 340 0.00 -27.18 -5.32
N LYS A 341 0.90 -26.73 -4.45
CA LYS A 341 0.90 -27.06 -3.02
C LYS A 341 0.00 -26.08 -2.26
N LYS A 342 -1.24 -26.49 -1.97
CA LYS A 342 -2.17 -25.66 -1.19
C LYS A 342 -1.72 -25.57 0.27
N VAL A 343 -1.61 -24.35 0.79
CA VAL A 343 -1.28 -24.06 2.19
C VAL A 343 -2.23 -23.02 2.76
N ASN A 344 -2.31 -22.98 4.09
CA ASN A 344 -2.98 -21.92 4.83
C ASN A 344 -1.99 -20.79 5.19
N THR A 345 -2.44 -19.77 5.93
CA THR A 345 -1.63 -18.62 6.36
C THR A 345 -0.33 -19.05 7.05
N GLN A 346 -0.43 -19.95 8.05
CA GLN A 346 0.74 -20.44 8.78
C GLN A 346 1.69 -21.26 7.88
N GLY A 347 1.14 -22.15 7.04
CA GLY A 347 1.96 -22.93 6.11
C GLY A 347 2.71 -22.10 5.08
N MET A 348 2.13 -20.97 4.64
CA MET A 348 2.83 -19.99 3.78
C MET A 348 3.93 -19.28 4.55
N THR A 349 3.66 -18.87 5.80
CA THR A 349 4.65 -18.24 6.68
C THR A 349 5.85 -19.15 6.93
N ASP A 350 5.60 -20.42 7.30
CA ASP A 350 6.65 -21.42 7.54
C ASP A 350 7.50 -21.66 6.29
N ALA A 351 6.83 -21.71 5.12
CA ALA A 351 7.52 -21.87 3.84
C ALA A 351 8.44 -20.68 3.55
N VAL A 352 8.02 -19.44 3.78
CA VAL A 352 8.87 -18.25 3.59
C VAL A 352 10.06 -18.28 4.56
N ILE A 353 9.83 -18.57 5.84
CA ILE A 353 10.91 -18.69 6.84
C ILE A 353 11.94 -19.76 6.45
N ALA A 354 11.49 -20.88 5.93
CA ALA A 354 12.37 -21.97 5.50
C ALA A 354 13.23 -21.61 4.27
N HIS A 355 12.84 -20.61 3.47
CA HIS A 355 13.55 -20.15 2.28
C HIS A 355 14.34 -18.84 2.49
N LEU A 356 14.34 -18.27 3.70
CA LEU A 356 15.21 -17.13 4.01
C LEU A 356 16.68 -17.51 3.80
N GLY A 357 17.43 -16.66 3.11
CA GLY A 357 18.85 -16.80 2.82
C GLY A 357 19.77 -16.50 4.01
#